data_ab8cea3207098f5bf843727ee111e2e5
#
_entry.id   ab8cea3207098f5bf843727ee111e2e5
#
_cell.length_a   1.000
_cell.length_b   1.000
_cell.length_c   1.000
_cell.angle_alpha   90.00
_cell.angle_beta   90.00
_cell.angle_gamma   90.00
#
_symmetry.space_group_name_H-M   'P 1'
#
loop_
_entity.id
_entity.type
_entity.pdbx_description
1 polymer ?
#
loop_
_entity_poly.entity_id
_entity_poly.type
_entity_poly.pdbx_seq_one_letter_code
_entity_poly.pdbx_strand_id
1 'polypeptide(L)'
;MQSRKLQSGMTMWGLLFVLGVIAFMFFIFFKLLPPYITDSKVSSALLSLSKKPDVETMNLAQIKESVRKTLEIDNADNDIDLNKTLTLEQAGKMKVIRINYEAVVPLAGNISALLTFDHSLQVKSVD
;
A
#
# COMPACT_ATOMS: atom_id res chain seq x y z
N MET A 1 -17.24 -49.42 -6.63
CA MET A 1 -17.56 -49.48 -5.22
C MET A 1 -16.39 -49.11 -4.33
N GLN A 2 -15.27 -49.71 -4.61
CA GLN A 2 -14.08 -49.48 -3.78
C GLN A 2 -13.55 -48.07 -3.87
N SER A 3 -13.70 -47.44 -5.01
CA SER A 3 -13.20 -46.09 -5.21
C SER A 3 -13.83 -45.07 -4.25
N ARG A 4 -15.07 -45.31 -3.85
CA ARG A 4 -15.75 -44.42 -2.92
C ARG A 4 -15.09 -44.43 -1.55
N LYS A 5 -14.64 -45.61 -1.14
CA LYS A 5 -13.98 -45.72 0.15
C LYS A 5 -12.64 -45.00 0.14
N LEU A 6 -11.96 -45.05 -0.97
CA LEU A 6 -10.70 -44.31 -1.10
C LEU A 6 -10.92 -42.79 -1.07
N GLN A 7 -12.02 -42.35 -1.66
CA GLN A 7 -12.36 -40.95 -1.66
C GLN A 7 -12.84 -40.48 -0.28
N SER A 8 -13.30 -41.38 0.54
CA SER A 8 -13.79 -41.03 1.88
C SER A 8 -12.67 -40.83 2.90
N GLY A 9 -11.41 -40.84 2.43
CA GLY A 9 -10.27 -40.59 3.30
C GLY A 9 -10.31 -39.23 3.96
N MET A 10 -11.02 -38.28 3.38
CA MET A 10 -11.20 -36.99 4.00
C MET A 10 -12.30 -37.09 5.05
N THR A 11 -11.92 -37.05 6.31
CA THR A 11 -12.85 -37.12 7.42
C THR A 11 -13.52 -35.79 7.62
N MET A 12 -14.56 -35.76 8.46
CA MET A 12 -15.19 -34.52 8.85
C MET A 12 -14.17 -33.55 9.45
N TRP A 13 -13.24 -34.06 10.23
CA TRP A 13 -12.17 -33.23 10.81
C TRP A 13 -11.25 -32.68 9.76
N GLY A 14 -10.90 -33.50 8.75
CA GLY A 14 -10.08 -33.03 7.64
C GLY A 14 -10.76 -31.95 6.84
N LEU A 15 -12.06 -32.12 6.55
CA LEU A 15 -12.83 -31.11 5.85
C LEU A 15 -12.92 -29.83 6.66
N LEU A 16 -13.17 -29.95 7.96
CA LEU A 16 -13.23 -28.80 8.85
C LEU A 16 -11.90 -28.04 8.86
N PHE A 17 -10.78 -28.78 8.89
CA PHE A 17 -9.46 -28.19 8.84
C PHE A 17 -9.24 -27.40 7.55
N VAL A 18 -9.61 -27.99 6.41
CA VAL A 18 -9.45 -27.34 5.11
C VAL A 18 -10.27 -26.06 5.04
N LEU A 19 -11.52 -26.12 5.50
CA LEU A 19 -12.38 -24.94 5.53
C LEU A 19 -11.81 -23.87 6.45
N GLY A 20 -11.23 -24.27 7.57
CA GLY A 20 -10.58 -23.33 8.48
C GLY A 20 -9.40 -22.63 7.85
N VAL A 21 -8.58 -23.37 7.10
CA VAL A 21 -7.43 -22.79 6.41
C VAL A 21 -7.90 -21.78 5.36
N ILE A 22 -8.92 -22.15 4.58
CA ILE A 22 -9.45 -21.26 3.56
C ILE A 22 -10.01 -19.99 4.20
N ALA A 23 -10.78 -20.14 5.28
CA ALA A 23 -11.35 -19.00 5.99
C ALA A 23 -10.24 -18.09 6.54
N PHE A 24 -9.18 -18.69 7.08
CA PHE A 24 -8.06 -17.93 7.60
C PHE A 24 -7.35 -17.15 6.50
N MET A 25 -7.18 -17.75 5.33
CA MET A 25 -6.56 -17.06 4.20
C MET A 25 -7.41 -15.87 3.75
N PHE A 26 -8.74 -16.03 3.70
CA PHE A 26 -9.62 -14.91 3.39
C PHE A 26 -9.53 -13.82 4.45
N PHE A 27 -9.44 -14.20 5.72
CA PHE A 27 -9.30 -13.26 6.81
C PHE A 27 -8.04 -12.40 6.63
N ILE A 28 -6.91 -13.03 6.35
CA ILE A 28 -5.66 -12.32 6.12
C ILE A 28 -5.79 -11.41 4.89
N PHE A 29 -6.37 -11.93 3.82
CA PHE A 29 -6.55 -11.16 2.59
C PHE A 29 -7.35 -9.88 2.86
N PHE A 30 -8.49 -10.01 3.54
CA PHE A 30 -9.33 -8.85 3.81
C PHE A 30 -8.69 -7.88 4.80
N LYS A 31 -7.83 -8.37 5.69
CA LYS A 31 -7.11 -7.49 6.61
C LYS A 31 -6.01 -6.70 5.90
N LEU A 32 -5.37 -7.31 4.93
CA LEU A 32 -4.27 -6.67 4.21
C LEU A 32 -4.75 -5.82 3.04
N LEU A 33 -5.96 -6.03 2.56
CA LEU A 33 -6.47 -5.33 1.40
C LEU A 33 -6.52 -3.80 1.58
N PRO A 34 -7.05 -3.25 2.70
CA PRO A 34 -7.11 -1.80 2.85
C PRO A 34 -5.77 -1.09 2.74
N PRO A 35 -4.67 -1.58 3.35
CA PRO A 35 -3.37 -0.94 3.17
C PRO A 35 -2.91 -0.89 1.72
N TYR A 36 -3.19 -1.95 0.95
CA TYR A 36 -2.80 -1.98 -0.46
C TYR A 36 -3.65 -1.02 -1.29
N ILE A 37 -4.91 -0.85 -0.94
CA ILE A 37 -5.76 0.14 -1.60
C ILE A 37 -5.23 1.55 -1.33
N THR A 38 -4.87 1.85 -0.08
CA THR A 38 -4.26 3.12 0.27
C THR A 38 -2.97 3.35 -0.49
N ASP A 39 -2.14 2.32 -0.60
CA ASP A 39 -0.90 2.40 -1.33
C ASP A 39 -1.13 2.70 -2.81
N SER A 40 -2.16 2.11 -3.40
CA SER A 40 -2.54 2.40 -4.77
C SER A 40 -2.91 3.88 -4.94
N LYS A 41 -3.58 4.46 -3.95
CA LYS A 41 -3.92 5.87 -3.98
C LYS A 41 -2.67 6.74 -3.89
N VAL A 42 -1.69 6.35 -3.09
CA VAL A 42 -0.42 7.06 -2.99
C VAL A 42 0.30 7.02 -4.33
N SER A 43 0.35 5.85 -4.95
CA SER A 43 0.98 5.70 -6.26
C SER A 43 0.29 6.59 -7.30
N SER A 44 -1.04 6.62 -7.28
CA SER A 44 -1.81 7.47 -8.19
C SER A 44 -1.55 8.95 -7.94
N ALA A 45 -1.39 9.35 -6.68
CA ALA A 45 -1.11 10.73 -6.33
C ALA A 45 0.25 11.16 -6.90
N LEU A 46 1.26 10.30 -6.79
CA LEU A 46 2.57 10.60 -7.38
C LEU A 46 2.49 10.68 -8.90
N LEU A 47 1.74 9.78 -9.51
CA LEU A 47 1.57 9.79 -10.96
C LEU A 47 0.87 11.07 -11.42
N SER A 48 -0.15 11.50 -10.70
CA SER A 48 -0.83 12.76 -10.99
C SER A 48 0.11 13.95 -10.85
N LEU A 49 0.99 13.90 -9.86
CA LEU A 49 1.98 14.95 -9.67
C LEU A 49 2.92 15.04 -10.86
N SER A 50 3.32 13.89 -11.41
CA SER A 50 4.25 13.86 -12.54
C SER A 50 3.63 14.47 -13.80
N LYS A 51 2.32 14.51 -13.88
CA LYS A 51 1.63 15.08 -15.05
C LYS A 51 1.41 16.58 -14.95
N LYS A 52 1.72 17.18 -13.81
CA LYS A 52 1.57 18.63 -13.66
C LYS A 52 2.70 19.34 -14.40
N PRO A 53 2.37 20.40 -15.16
CA PRO A 53 3.41 21.09 -15.96
C PRO A 53 4.42 21.84 -15.11
N ASP A 54 4.07 22.22 -13.90
CA ASP A 54 4.94 23.01 -13.02
C ASP A 54 5.62 22.17 -11.95
N VAL A 55 5.56 20.84 -12.04
CA VAL A 55 6.16 19.98 -11.03
C VAL A 55 7.68 20.20 -10.92
N GLU A 56 8.31 20.55 -12.02
CA GLU A 56 9.76 20.76 -12.06
C GLU A 56 10.20 21.94 -11.19
N THR A 57 9.32 22.92 -10.98
CA THR A 57 9.63 24.12 -10.22
C THR A 57 9.08 24.09 -8.80
N MET A 58 8.35 23.04 -8.45
CA MET A 58 7.73 22.97 -7.12
C MET A 58 8.76 22.67 -6.03
N ASN A 59 8.61 23.34 -4.90
CA ASN A 59 9.44 23.03 -3.75
C ASN A 59 8.77 21.94 -2.90
N LEU A 60 9.45 21.53 -1.83
CA LEU A 60 8.96 20.43 -1.00
C LEU A 60 7.57 20.72 -0.42
N ALA A 61 7.36 21.95 0.06
CA ALA A 61 6.06 22.31 0.65
C ALA A 61 4.94 22.24 -0.37
N GLN A 62 5.20 22.71 -1.60
CA GLN A 62 4.21 22.66 -2.67
C GLN A 62 3.90 21.21 -3.08
N ILE A 63 4.93 20.37 -3.16
CA ILE A 63 4.77 18.97 -3.49
C ILE A 63 3.95 18.27 -2.41
N LYS A 64 4.26 18.50 -1.14
CA LYS A 64 3.49 17.91 -0.03
C LYS A 64 2.03 18.33 -0.09
N GLU A 65 1.78 19.60 -0.35
CA GLU A 65 0.41 20.11 -0.41
C GLU A 65 -0.36 19.50 -1.58
N SER A 66 0.30 19.37 -2.72
CA SER A 66 -0.32 18.78 -3.90
C SER A 66 -0.68 17.31 -3.67
N VAL A 67 0.24 16.55 -3.10
CA VAL A 67 -0.01 15.13 -2.79
C VAL A 67 -1.08 15.00 -1.73
N ARG A 68 -1.04 15.87 -0.71
CA ARG A 68 -2.04 15.85 0.35
C ARG A 68 -3.45 16.08 -0.20
N LYS A 69 -3.59 17.04 -1.10
CA LYS A 69 -4.90 17.33 -1.70
C LYS A 69 -5.42 16.14 -2.50
N THR A 70 -4.54 15.49 -3.24
CA THR A 70 -4.94 14.32 -4.02
C THR A 70 -5.37 13.18 -3.11
N LEU A 71 -4.63 12.95 -2.02
CA LEU A 71 -4.99 11.92 -1.06
C LEU A 71 -6.28 12.25 -0.32
N GLU A 72 -6.50 13.53 -0.04
CA GLU A 72 -7.73 13.98 0.60
C GLU A 72 -8.95 13.68 -0.26
N ILE A 73 -8.84 13.92 -1.57
CA ILE A 73 -9.92 13.60 -2.50
C ILE A 73 -10.24 12.11 -2.46
N ASP A 74 -9.22 11.27 -2.32
CA ASP A 74 -9.38 9.83 -2.26
C ASP A 74 -9.62 9.31 -0.84
N ASN A 75 -9.74 10.20 0.15
CA ASN A 75 -9.94 9.85 1.57
C ASN A 75 -8.80 9.03 2.14
N ALA A 76 -7.59 9.28 1.68
CA ALA A 76 -6.40 8.57 2.13
C ALA A 76 -5.43 9.46 2.91
N ASP A 77 -5.78 10.71 3.14
CA ASP A 77 -4.87 11.68 3.77
C ASP A 77 -4.61 11.38 5.24
N ASN A 78 -5.55 10.72 5.90
CA ASN A 78 -5.39 10.39 7.33
C ASN A 78 -4.53 9.16 7.57
N ASP A 79 -4.29 8.39 6.53
CA ASP A 79 -3.54 7.14 6.65
C ASP A 79 -2.04 7.35 6.54
N ILE A 80 -1.61 8.51 6.04
CA ILE A 80 -0.21 8.77 5.74
C ILE A 80 0.18 10.15 6.22
N ASP A 81 1.26 10.21 7.00
CA ASP A 81 1.80 11.48 7.45
C ASP A 81 2.90 11.91 6.48
N LEU A 82 2.56 12.81 5.58
CA LEU A 82 3.49 13.27 4.55
C LEU A 82 4.68 14.04 5.12
N ASN A 83 4.53 14.62 6.31
CA ASN A 83 5.64 15.34 6.94
C ASN A 83 6.78 14.39 7.32
N LYS A 84 6.45 13.12 7.59
CA LYS A 84 7.45 12.12 7.97
C LYS A 84 7.82 11.20 6.83
N THR A 85 6.93 11.01 5.87
CA THR A 85 7.09 9.97 4.86
C THR A 85 7.52 10.50 3.50
N LEU A 86 7.17 11.75 3.19
CA LEU A 86 7.53 12.35 1.90
C LEU A 86 8.86 13.06 2.02
N THR A 87 9.80 12.67 1.16
CA THR A 87 11.11 13.31 1.09
C THR A 87 11.38 13.77 -0.32
N LEU A 88 12.17 14.82 -0.43
CA LEU A 88 12.61 15.34 -1.72
C LEU A 88 14.13 15.35 -1.72
N GLU A 89 14.69 14.61 -2.65
CA GLU A 89 16.14 14.57 -2.85
C GLU A 89 16.44 15.18 -4.20
N GLN A 90 17.50 15.96 -4.24
CA GLN A 90 17.96 16.53 -5.50
C GLN A 90 19.31 15.95 -5.85
N ALA A 91 19.38 15.32 -7.01
CA ALA A 91 20.59 14.70 -7.52
C ALA A 91 20.89 15.32 -8.88
N GLY A 92 21.79 16.31 -8.90
CA GLY A 92 22.12 17.01 -10.14
C GLY A 92 20.91 17.75 -10.68
N LYS A 93 20.53 17.43 -11.90
CA LYS A 93 19.37 18.03 -12.55
C LYS A 93 18.08 17.28 -12.34
N MET A 94 18.11 16.24 -11.50
CA MET A 94 16.93 15.43 -11.24
C MET A 94 16.49 15.62 -9.80
N LYS A 95 15.19 15.66 -9.62
CA LYS A 95 14.56 15.63 -8.29
C LYS A 95 13.94 14.27 -8.10
N VAL A 96 14.17 13.68 -6.95
CA VAL A 96 13.56 12.40 -6.58
C VAL A 96 12.59 12.66 -5.44
N ILE A 97 11.32 12.46 -5.72
CA ILE A 97 10.26 12.58 -4.73
C ILE A 97 9.97 11.18 -4.24
N ARG A 98 10.21 10.94 -2.96
CA ARG A 98 10.06 9.60 -2.39
C ARG A 98 9.05 9.62 -1.25
N ILE A 99 8.16 8.67 -1.28
CA ILE A 99 7.24 8.41 -0.18
C ILE A 99 7.52 7.01 0.33
N ASN A 100 7.99 6.95 1.57
CA ASN A 100 8.30 5.69 2.23
C ASN A 100 7.53 5.65 3.54
N TYR A 101 6.66 4.67 3.69
CA TYR A 101 5.85 4.56 4.89
C TYR A 101 5.59 3.11 5.24
N GLU A 102 5.18 2.90 6.46
CA GLU A 102 4.88 1.58 6.97
C GLU A 102 3.44 1.54 7.47
N ALA A 103 2.78 0.45 7.19
CA ALA A 103 1.43 0.20 7.67
C ALA A 103 1.44 -1.00 8.59
N VAL A 104 0.93 -0.82 9.81
CA VAL A 104 0.81 -1.91 10.78
C VAL A 104 -0.63 -2.35 10.81
N VAL A 105 -0.87 -3.61 10.47
CA VAL A 105 -2.21 -4.19 10.42
C VAL A 105 -2.33 -5.21 11.53
N PRO A 106 -3.16 -4.96 12.55
CA PRO A 106 -3.39 -5.95 13.58
C PRO A 106 -4.17 -7.15 13.00
N LEU A 107 -3.64 -8.35 13.20
CA LEU A 107 -4.27 -9.56 12.69
C LEU A 107 -5.06 -10.28 13.78
N ALA A 108 -4.41 -10.56 14.90
CA ALA A 108 -5.05 -11.27 16.01
C ALA A 108 -4.26 -11.03 17.28
N GLY A 109 -4.93 -10.55 18.32
CA GLY A 109 -4.29 -10.33 19.62
C GLY A 109 -3.06 -9.45 19.51
N ASN A 110 -1.90 -10.01 19.83
CA ASN A 110 -0.63 -9.30 19.76
C ASN A 110 0.12 -9.53 18.45
N ILE A 111 -0.51 -10.19 17.48
CA ILE A 111 0.12 -10.45 16.17
C ILE A 111 -0.32 -9.38 15.19
N SER A 112 0.64 -8.73 14.57
CA SER A 112 0.38 -7.69 13.58
C SER A 112 1.28 -7.90 12.38
N ALA A 113 0.79 -7.49 11.20
CA ALA A 113 1.59 -7.50 10.00
C ALA A 113 2.15 -6.11 9.75
N LEU A 114 3.44 -6.05 9.43
CA LEU A 114 4.08 -4.80 9.06
C LEU A 114 4.26 -4.77 7.55
N LEU A 115 3.68 -3.78 6.92
CA LEU A 115 3.79 -3.58 5.48
C LEU A 115 4.61 -2.33 5.22
N THR A 116 5.68 -2.47 4.46
CA THR A 116 6.53 -1.34 4.10
C THR A 116 6.30 -1.01 2.63
N PHE A 117 6.00 0.24 2.36
CA PHE A 117 5.78 0.72 1.01
C PHE A 117 6.77 1.83 0.69
N ASP A 118 7.34 1.78 -0.50
CA ASP A 118 8.32 2.77 -0.94
C ASP A 118 8.00 3.12 -2.39
N HIS A 119 7.67 4.38 -2.62
CA HIS A 119 7.39 4.90 -3.95
C HIS A 119 8.33 6.07 -4.24
N SER A 120 8.85 6.11 -5.44
CA SER A 120 9.72 7.21 -5.85
C SER A 120 9.29 7.70 -7.22
N LEU A 121 9.43 9.01 -7.42
CA LEU A 121 9.15 9.67 -8.68
C LEU A 121 10.35 10.54 -9.02
N GLN A 122 10.92 10.34 -10.20
CA GLN A 122 12.02 11.16 -10.67
C GLN A 122 11.47 12.23 -11.60
N VAL A 123 11.81 13.47 -11.28
CA VAL A 123 11.37 14.63 -12.06
C VAL A 123 12.60 15.44 -12.41
N LYS A 124 12.62 15.93 -13.64
CA LYS A 124 13.71 16.80 -14.09
C LYS A 124 13.64 18.13 -13.33
N SER A 125 14.76 18.57 -12.82
CA SER A 125 14.84 19.85 -12.12
C SER A 125 15.14 20.96 -13.10
N VAL A 126 14.45 22.09 -12.89
CA VAL A 126 14.68 23.30 -13.69
C VAL A 126 15.57 24.23 -12.88
N ASP A 127 16.86 24.20 -13.13
CA ASP A 127 17.81 25.11 -12.50
C ASP A 127 18.64 25.80 -13.54
#